data_54f46d16a66a1b68a96d94098b740ebd
#
_entry.id   54f46d16a66a1b68a96d94098b740ebd
#
_cell.length_a   1.000
_cell.length_b   1.000
_cell.length_c   1.000
_cell.angle_alpha   90.00
_cell.angle_beta   90.00
_cell.angle_gamma   90.00
#
_symmetry.space_group_name_H-M   'P 1'
#
loop_
_entity.id
_entity.type
_entity.pdbx_description
1 polymer ?
#
loop_
_entity_poly.entity_id
_entity_poly.type
_entity_poly.pdbx_seq_one_letter_code
_entity_poly.pdbx_strand_id
1 'polypeptide(L)'
;ALKEGMLTEDYHCTSKANPLYSMVRLEDIEALDRQVEVRRRQIIAADGAANYMRPFLNALTEEEFDAFLQYHLATCERMDLMGASGHTVDILVKEGSENV
;
A
#
# COMPACT_ATOMS: atom_id res chain seq x y z
N ALA A 1 7.25 17.54 -8.93
CA ALA A 1 7.86 16.43 -8.18
C ALA A 1 9.18 15.99 -8.80
N LEU A 2 9.28 15.90 -10.13
CA LEU A 2 10.53 15.53 -10.79
C LEU A 2 11.63 16.54 -10.50
N LYS A 3 11.32 17.84 -10.57
CA LYS A 3 12.28 18.91 -10.28
C LYS A 3 12.83 18.86 -8.88
N GLU A 4 12.05 18.37 -7.94
CA GLU A 4 12.39 18.33 -6.53
C GLU A 4 12.98 16.97 -6.13
N GLY A 5 13.07 16.04 -7.07
CA GLY A 5 13.57 14.70 -6.80
C GLY A 5 12.63 13.81 -6.03
N MET A 6 11.34 14.17 -5.95
CA MET A 6 10.33 13.36 -5.28
C MET A 6 9.87 12.18 -6.13
N LEU A 7 10.08 12.26 -7.45
CA LEU A 7 9.76 11.18 -8.38
C LEU A 7 11.01 10.85 -9.18
N THR A 8 11.17 9.58 -9.51
CA THR A 8 12.20 9.12 -10.44
C THR A 8 11.73 9.33 -11.87
N GLU A 9 12.62 9.10 -12.85
CA GLU A 9 12.28 9.23 -14.27
C GLU A 9 11.17 8.27 -14.70
N ASP A 10 11.04 7.13 -14.04
CA ASP A 10 9.98 6.15 -14.31
C ASP A 10 8.76 6.36 -13.39
N TYR A 11 8.64 7.55 -12.82
CA TYR A 11 7.50 8.00 -12.01
C TYR A 11 7.28 7.23 -10.71
N HIS A 12 8.33 6.79 -10.07
CA HIS A 12 8.27 6.21 -8.74
C HIS A 12 8.61 7.26 -7.69
N CYS A 13 7.89 7.24 -6.58
CA CYS A 13 8.15 8.16 -5.48
C CYS A 13 9.48 7.87 -4.81
N THR A 14 10.15 8.94 -4.39
CA THR A 14 11.38 8.83 -3.61
C THR A 14 11.10 9.20 -2.15
N SER A 15 12.06 8.95 -1.28
CA SER A 15 11.94 9.29 0.14
C SER A 15 12.21 10.76 0.44
N LYS A 16 12.48 11.57 -0.57
CA LYS A 16 12.88 12.96 -0.41
C LYS A 16 11.78 13.84 0.19
N ALA A 17 10.53 13.49 -0.07
CA ALA A 17 9.38 14.24 0.45
C ALA A 17 9.16 14.01 1.95
N ASN A 18 9.64 12.90 2.50
CA ASN A 18 9.46 12.56 3.89
C ASN A 18 10.69 11.82 4.42
N PRO A 19 11.59 12.52 5.14
CA PRO A 19 12.83 11.88 5.60
C PRO A 19 12.63 10.84 6.70
N LEU A 20 11.44 10.75 7.28
CA LEU A 20 11.15 9.78 8.34
C LEU A 20 10.79 8.39 7.79
N TYR A 21 10.38 8.31 6.53
CA TYR A 21 9.92 7.06 5.93
C TYR A 21 10.59 6.83 4.60
N SER A 22 10.93 5.58 4.33
CA SER A 22 11.42 5.17 3.01
C SER A 22 10.24 4.83 2.11
N MET A 23 10.19 5.46 0.95
CA MET A 23 9.23 5.08 -0.08
C MET A 23 9.73 3.84 -0.79
N VAL A 24 8.89 2.81 -0.85
CA VAL A 24 9.26 1.54 -1.46
C VAL A 24 8.30 1.17 -2.58
N ARG A 25 8.76 0.32 -3.48
CA ARG A 25 7.96 -0.24 -4.56
C ARG A 25 7.51 -1.64 -4.15
N LEU A 26 6.47 -2.15 -4.80
CA LEU A 26 6.01 -3.52 -4.54
C LEU A 26 7.14 -4.52 -4.77
N GLU A 27 7.93 -4.35 -5.84
CA GLU A 27 9.07 -5.23 -6.12
C GLU A 27 10.14 -5.18 -5.03
N ASP A 28 10.29 -4.04 -4.32
CA ASP A 28 11.20 -3.93 -3.19
C ASP A 28 10.74 -4.79 -2.01
N ILE A 29 9.44 -4.79 -1.75
CA ILE A 29 8.83 -5.62 -0.71
C ILE A 29 9.03 -7.10 -1.03
N GLU A 30 8.82 -7.47 -2.28
CA GLU A 30 8.99 -8.85 -2.72
C GLU A 30 10.45 -9.30 -2.64
N ALA A 31 11.40 -8.39 -2.93
CA ALA A 31 12.81 -8.68 -2.79
C ALA A 31 13.21 -8.92 -1.34
N LEU A 32 12.65 -8.15 -0.41
CA LEU A 32 12.87 -8.35 1.01
C LEU A 32 12.31 -9.68 1.49
N ASP A 33 11.11 -10.04 1.05
CA ASP A 33 10.46 -11.29 1.43
C ASP A 33 11.30 -12.49 0.99
N ARG A 34 11.98 -12.39 -0.16
CA ARG A 34 12.84 -13.46 -0.65
C ARG A 34 14.15 -13.63 0.11
N GLN A 35 14.54 -12.62 0.89
CA GLN A 35 15.78 -12.67 1.67
C GLN A 35 15.64 -13.41 3.00
N VAL A 36 14.41 -13.72 3.40
CA VAL A 36 14.11 -14.41 4.65
C VAL A 36 13.24 -15.62 4.38
N GLU A 37 13.20 -16.54 5.34
CA GLU A 37 12.43 -17.78 5.19
C GLU A 37 10.97 -17.52 5.60
N VAL A 38 10.26 -16.79 4.75
CA VAL A 38 8.84 -16.47 4.94
C VAL A 38 8.07 -16.67 3.65
N ARG A 39 6.77 -16.89 3.77
CA ARG A 39 5.87 -16.81 2.63
C ARG A 39 4.76 -15.82 2.93
N ARG A 40 4.33 -15.12 1.91
CA ARG A 40 3.23 -14.18 2.06
C ARG A 40 1.93 -14.93 2.22
N ARG A 41 1.20 -14.57 3.26
CA ARG A 41 -0.16 -15.05 3.46
C ARG A 41 -1.14 -14.09 2.79
N GLN A 42 -0.89 -12.79 2.87
CA GLN A 42 -1.80 -11.75 2.43
C GLN A 42 -1.05 -10.44 2.31
N ILE A 43 -1.39 -9.62 1.35
CA ILE A 43 -0.92 -8.24 1.30
C ILE A 43 -2.14 -7.34 1.12
N ILE A 44 -2.20 -6.25 1.86
CA ILE A 44 -3.36 -5.39 1.95
C ILE A 44 -2.96 -3.94 1.69
N ALA A 45 -3.68 -3.28 0.81
CA ALA A 45 -3.58 -1.83 0.63
C ALA A 45 -4.33 -1.17 1.78
N ALA A 46 -3.61 -0.67 2.78
CA ALA A 46 -4.23 -0.14 4.00
C ALA A 46 -5.09 1.10 3.71
N ASP A 47 -4.59 2.01 2.88
CA ASP A 47 -5.30 3.24 2.54
C ASP A 47 -6.10 3.15 1.25
N GLY A 48 -5.64 2.34 0.30
CA GLY A 48 -6.20 2.35 -1.04
C GLY A 48 -6.12 3.75 -1.64
N ALA A 49 -7.21 4.21 -2.22
CA ALA A 49 -7.29 5.56 -2.81
C ALA A 49 -7.63 6.64 -1.78
N ALA A 50 -7.88 6.27 -0.53
CA ALA A 50 -8.40 7.20 0.48
C ALA A 50 -7.50 8.42 0.69
N ASN A 51 -6.17 8.21 0.65
CA ASN A 51 -5.23 9.29 0.90
C ASN A 51 -5.32 10.42 -0.13
N TYR A 52 -5.68 10.10 -1.36
CA TYR A 52 -5.82 11.08 -2.44
C TYR A 52 -7.18 11.75 -2.46
N MET A 53 -8.16 11.16 -1.78
CA MET A 53 -9.55 11.56 -1.83
C MET A 53 -10.05 12.14 -0.52
N ARG A 54 -9.13 12.52 0.36
CA ARG A 54 -9.47 12.94 1.72
C ARG A 54 -10.55 14.03 1.79
N PRO A 55 -10.45 15.14 1.04
CA PRO A 55 -11.51 16.16 1.09
C PRO A 55 -12.85 15.63 0.62
N PHE A 56 -12.86 14.81 -0.41
CA PHE A 56 -14.07 14.19 -0.93
C PHE A 56 -14.70 13.25 0.11
N LEU A 57 -13.87 12.41 0.72
CA LEU A 57 -14.34 11.44 1.71
C LEU A 57 -14.91 12.13 2.96
N ASN A 58 -14.29 13.22 3.38
CA ASN A 58 -14.75 13.97 4.55
C ASN A 58 -16.10 14.66 4.31
N ALA A 59 -16.51 14.84 3.06
CA ALA A 59 -17.76 15.46 2.68
C ALA A 59 -18.90 14.45 2.45
N LEU A 60 -18.60 13.15 2.50
CA LEU A 60 -19.60 12.10 2.27
C LEU A 60 -20.58 11.97 3.43
N THR A 61 -21.79 11.58 3.12
CA THR A 61 -22.76 11.15 4.14
C THR A 61 -22.31 9.80 4.70
N GLU A 62 -22.89 9.39 5.82
CA GLU A 62 -22.62 8.10 6.42
C GLU A 62 -22.89 6.95 5.44
N GLU A 63 -23.99 7.04 4.72
CA GLU A 63 -24.37 6.02 3.74
C GLU A 63 -23.39 5.94 2.58
N GLU A 64 -22.96 7.09 2.08
CA GLU A 64 -21.97 7.16 1.00
C GLU A 64 -20.62 6.66 1.46
N PHE A 65 -20.21 7.00 2.68
CA PHE A 65 -18.96 6.53 3.23
C PHE A 65 -18.97 5.02 3.43
N ASP A 66 -20.09 4.46 3.86
CA ASP A 66 -20.26 3.02 4.01
C ASP A 66 -20.08 2.30 2.67
N ALA A 67 -20.63 2.86 1.60
CA ALA A 67 -20.42 2.33 0.25
C ALA A 67 -18.95 2.36 -0.16
N PHE A 68 -18.22 3.44 0.20
CA PHE A 68 -16.79 3.52 -0.06
C PHE A 68 -16.03 2.45 0.70
N LEU A 69 -16.38 2.20 1.96
CA LEU A 69 -15.74 1.15 2.76
C LEU A 69 -15.94 -0.23 2.13
N GLN A 70 -17.13 -0.50 1.59
CA GLN A 70 -17.39 -1.76 0.90
C GLN A 70 -16.50 -1.91 -0.33
N TYR A 71 -16.33 -0.83 -1.09
CA TYR A 71 -15.41 -0.82 -2.22
C TYR A 71 -13.98 -1.11 -1.77
N HIS A 72 -13.53 -0.44 -0.70
CA HIS A 72 -12.18 -0.63 -0.19
C HIS A 72 -11.94 -2.08 0.25
N LEU A 73 -12.87 -2.64 1.00
CA LEU A 73 -12.75 -4.03 1.45
C LEU A 73 -12.74 -5.02 0.29
N ALA A 74 -13.46 -4.71 -0.78
CA ALA A 74 -13.49 -5.56 -1.96
C ALA A 74 -12.22 -5.48 -2.80
N THR A 75 -11.43 -4.41 -2.67
CA THR A 75 -10.28 -4.16 -3.55
C THR A 75 -8.94 -4.09 -2.84
N CYS A 76 -8.91 -4.10 -1.50
CA CYS A 76 -7.67 -3.85 -0.76
C CYS A 76 -6.60 -4.94 -0.93
N GLU A 77 -6.97 -6.12 -1.44
CA GLU A 77 -6.00 -7.18 -1.70
C GLU A 77 -5.67 -7.33 -3.18
N ARG A 78 -6.22 -6.49 -4.04
CA ARG A 78 -5.95 -6.57 -5.48
C ARG A 78 -4.55 -6.05 -5.78
N MET A 79 -3.73 -6.90 -6.39
CA MET A 79 -2.35 -6.57 -6.74
C MET A 79 -2.25 -5.45 -7.77
N ASP A 80 -3.21 -5.35 -8.66
CA ASP A 80 -3.22 -4.32 -9.70
C ASP A 80 -3.49 -2.91 -9.14
N LEU A 81 -3.98 -2.82 -7.89
CA LEU A 81 -4.26 -1.55 -7.23
C LEU A 81 -3.30 -1.25 -6.08
N MET A 82 -2.44 -2.21 -5.74
CA MET A 82 -1.60 -2.11 -4.54
C MET A 82 -0.67 -0.90 -4.56
N GLY A 83 -0.10 -0.59 -5.71
CA GLY A 83 0.83 0.53 -5.85
C GLY A 83 0.21 1.91 -5.68
N ALA A 84 -1.12 2.01 -5.73
CA ALA A 84 -1.83 3.27 -5.53
C ALA A 84 -2.05 3.59 -4.05
N SER A 85 -1.81 2.65 -3.15
CA SER A 85 -1.99 2.84 -1.72
C SER A 85 -0.78 3.54 -1.11
N GLY A 86 -1.03 4.50 -0.22
CA GLY A 86 0.05 5.15 0.52
C GLY A 86 0.70 4.24 1.52
N HIS A 87 -0.05 3.30 2.08
CA HIS A 87 0.43 2.32 3.05
C HIS A 87 -0.02 0.93 2.68
N THR A 88 0.83 -0.06 2.96
CA THR A 88 0.57 -1.45 2.65
C THR A 88 0.93 -2.31 3.84
N VAL A 89 0.16 -3.35 4.11
CA VAL A 89 0.46 -4.32 5.15
C VAL A 89 0.73 -5.66 4.49
N ASP A 90 1.93 -6.18 4.71
CA ASP A 90 2.36 -7.48 4.18
C ASP A 90 2.33 -8.49 5.32
N ILE A 91 1.43 -9.46 5.23
CA ILE A 91 1.24 -10.45 6.28
C ILE A 91 2.00 -11.72 5.88
N LEU A 92 3.01 -12.04 6.67
CA LEU A 92 3.95 -13.11 6.37
C LEU A 92 3.83 -14.25 7.36
N VAL A 93 4.10 -15.46 6.90
CA VAL A 93 4.17 -16.66 7.74
C VAL A 93 5.60 -17.17 7.66
N LYS A 94 6.22 -17.39 8.81
CA LYS A 94 7.57 -17.95 8.88
C LYS A 94 7.54 -19.38 8.36
N GLU A 95 8.44 -19.70 7.45
CA GLU A 95 8.54 -21.05 6.91
C GLU A 95 8.81 -22.05 8.03
N GLY A 96 8.09 -23.19 8.00
CA GLY A 96 8.16 -24.18 9.04
C GLY A 96 7.26 -23.93 10.24
N SER A 97 6.48 -22.84 10.22
CA SER A 97 5.58 -22.44 11.31
C SER A 97 4.10 -22.51 10.94
N GLU A 98 3.77 -23.18 9.85
CA GLU A 98 2.40 -23.22 9.30
C GLU A 98 1.40 -23.93 10.22
N ASN A 99 1.88 -24.72 11.14
CA ASN A 99 1.03 -25.45 12.07
C ASN A 99 0.69 -24.66 13.35
N VAL A 100 1.17 -23.44 13.43
CA VAL A 100 1.00 -22.58 14.57
C VAL A 100 -0.18 -21.65 14.41
#